data_60dd3e24989e60a76a65b22f192c8011
#
_entry.id   60dd3e24989e60a76a65b22f192c8011
#
_cell.length_a   1.000
_cell.length_b   1.000
_cell.length_c   1.000
_cell.angle_alpha   90.00
_cell.angle_beta   90.00
_cell.angle_gamma   90.00
#
_symmetry.space_group_name_H-M   'P 1'
#
loop_
_entity.id
_entity.type
_entity.pdbx_description
1 polymer ?
#
loop_
_entity_poly.entity_id
_entity_poly.type
_entity_poly.pdbx_seq_one_letter_code
_entity_poly.pdbx_strand_id
1 'polypeptide(L)'
;RWMFTVAGGLLALSGLGVWVDHAASVQKLIQFGWPAKLAETIQSNMTFALFYGAGMCAVGYVACLGLERGWLRKSLPWIVPALVLVDAVFLLAPHYLQRMPRSFIEKNILSDFLKGDLSDNRMTFQPQDGIYNHWLTYLFPYQSIATINVTQMSRMPEDYSRFFQQAGRDPVRMWELAAVSHVVGPAGLLGEFERNPAWHGKFEKALDFNVYNDGLGGFSIRPAAADRPGQHTVLRFKDRPPRASLIHQWAVLEDEAALQRLFASDFQPGRMAVLSPQAKDLWPDMPESADLTAGTVKIVNSRPGRFELEVESSGPALVRVSEHFDSGWKAWVNGKAAPVLRTDYLFLGVPVSAGHQTIRLEYLPAAWPFWLQMVWIPGLLAALISLGLQRKGGA
;
A
#
# COMPACT_ATOMS: atom_id res chain seq x y z
N ARG A 1 -5.76 -32.62 30.30
CA ARG A 1 -4.85 -32.14 31.36
C ARG A 1 -3.40 -32.45 31.03
N TRP A 2 -3.07 -33.73 30.73
CA TRP A 2 -1.70 -34.13 30.42
C TRP A 2 -1.01 -33.26 29.36
N MET A 3 -1.70 -32.91 28.27
CA MET A 3 -1.15 -32.02 27.24
C MET A 3 -0.74 -30.66 27.81
N PHE A 4 -1.60 -30.04 28.64
CA PHE A 4 -1.28 -28.74 29.27
C PHE A 4 -0.10 -28.84 30.25
N THR A 5 0.00 -29.92 30.99
CA THR A 5 1.13 -30.14 31.92
C THR A 5 2.45 -30.29 31.16
N VAL A 6 2.47 -31.10 30.10
CA VAL A 6 3.68 -31.33 29.29
C VAL A 6 4.05 -30.07 28.53
N ALA A 7 3.11 -29.46 27.83
CA ALA A 7 3.37 -28.23 27.04
C ALA A 7 3.80 -27.08 27.97
N GLY A 8 3.10 -26.86 29.06
CA GLY A 8 3.44 -25.82 30.03
C GLY A 8 4.80 -26.03 30.67
N GLY A 9 5.13 -27.29 31.01
CA GLY A 9 6.45 -27.64 31.56
C GLY A 9 7.58 -27.39 30.55
N LEU A 10 7.40 -27.80 29.30
CA LEU A 10 8.37 -27.54 28.23
C LEU A 10 8.57 -26.04 27.96
N LEU A 11 7.49 -25.27 27.93
CA LEU A 11 7.57 -23.80 27.74
C LEU A 11 8.26 -23.12 28.93
N ALA A 12 7.96 -23.54 30.16
CA ALA A 12 8.60 -23.00 31.35
C ALA A 12 10.10 -23.30 31.40
N LEU A 13 10.50 -24.55 31.09
CA LEU A 13 11.91 -24.95 31.02
C LEU A 13 12.65 -24.21 29.91
N SER A 14 12.03 -24.08 28.74
CA SER A 14 12.59 -23.31 27.63
C SER A 14 12.73 -21.84 27.99
N GLY A 15 11.72 -21.24 28.65
CA GLY A 15 11.75 -19.86 29.13
C GLY A 15 12.86 -19.64 30.16
N LEU A 16 13.07 -20.58 31.08
CA LEU A 16 14.14 -20.52 32.03
C LEU A 16 15.52 -20.59 31.35
N GLY A 17 15.68 -21.49 30.37
CA GLY A 17 16.92 -21.60 29.59
C GLY A 17 17.24 -20.32 28.85
N VAL A 18 16.26 -19.74 28.17
CA VAL A 18 16.40 -18.46 27.45
C VAL A 18 16.68 -17.29 28.40
N TRP A 19 16.09 -17.30 29.59
CA TRP A 19 16.32 -16.26 30.61
C TRP A 19 17.72 -16.37 31.22
N VAL A 20 18.18 -17.55 31.51
CA VAL A 20 19.52 -17.79 32.07
C VAL A 20 20.61 -17.44 31.08
N ASP A 21 20.41 -17.77 29.79
CA ASP A 21 21.37 -17.50 28.71
C ASP A 21 21.15 -16.13 28.04
N HIS A 22 20.44 -15.20 28.69
CA HIS A 22 20.03 -13.92 28.12
C HIS A 22 21.21 -13.14 27.51
N ALA A 23 22.28 -12.96 28.26
CA ALA A 23 23.44 -12.17 27.80
C ALA A 23 24.16 -12.82 26.62
N ALA A 24 24.35 -14.14 26.64
CA ALA A 24 24.99 -14.84 25.54
C ALA A 24 24.11 -14.87 24.29
N SER A 25 22.82 -15.00 24.43
CA SER A 25 21.85 -14.92 23.31
C SER A 25 21.79 -13.54 22.69
N VAL A 26 21.79 -12.48 23.48
CA VAL A 26 21.89 -11.09 22.98
C VAL A 26 23.19 -10.87 22.21
N GLN A 27 24.32 -11.35 22.75
CA GLN A 27 25.62 -11.24 22.03
C GLN A 27 25.61 -11.98 20.69
N LYS A 28 25.04 -13.18 20.63
CA LYS A 28 24.89 -13.91 19.35
C LYS A 28 24.07 -13.12 18.33
N LEU A 29 22.95 -12.52 18.74
CA LEU A 29 22.14 -11.68 17.85
C LEU A 29 22.94 -10.48 17.32
N ILE A 30 23.73 -9.83 18.19
CA ILE A 30 24.62 -8.72 17.77
C ILE A 30 25.68 -9.20 16.77
N GLN A 31 26.26 -10.38 16.98
CA GLN A 31 27.23 -10.99 16.05
C GLN A 31 26.60 -11.29 14.67
N PHE A 32 25.29 -11.60 14.62
CA PHE A 32 24.51 -11.75 13.37
C PHE A 32 24.14 -10.42 12.73
N GLY A 33 24.58 -9.27 13.26
CA GLY A 33 24.35 -7.95 12.70
C GLY A 33 23.12 -7.20 13.22
N TRP A 34 22.46 -7.70 14.27
CA TRP A 34 21.32 -6.99 14.88
C TRP A 34 21.80 -5.84 15.76
N PRO A 35 21.16 -4.64 15.70
CA PRO A 35 21.45 -3.56 16.64
C PRO A 35 21.22 -4.00 18.09
N ALA A 36 22.13 -3.61 19.02
CA ALA A 36 22.12 -4.08 20.41
C ALA A 36 20.76 -3.91 21.11
N LYS A 37 20.14 -2.74 20.97
CA LYS A 37 18.80 -2.46 21.55
C LYS A 37 17.71 -3.38 21.00
N LEU A 38 17.79 -3.72 19.72
CA LEU A 38 16.83 -4.62 19.10
C LEU A 38 17.07 -6.07 19.53
N ALA A 39 18.32 -6.49 19.66
CA ALA A 39 18.70 -7.80 20.16
C ALA A 39 18.20 -8.02 21.60
N GLU A 40 18.34 -7.03 22.48
CA GLU A 40 17.77 -7.05 23.84
C GLU A 40 16.24 -7.16 23.83
N THR A 41 15.58 -6.38 22.98
CA THR A 41 14.11 -6.40 22.86
C THR A 41 13.61 -7.77 22.36
N ILE A 42 14.25 -8.35 21.34
CA ILE A 42 13.93 -9.69 20.83
C ILE A 42 14.05 -10.73 21.92
N GLN A 43 15.16 -10.71 22.65
CA GLN A 43 15.44 -11.68 23.71
C GLN A 43 14.45 -11.55 24.88
N SER A 44 14.12 -10.34 25.31
CA SER A 44 13.11 -10.07 26.34
C SER A 44 11.72 -10.55 25.92
N ASN A 45 11.31 -10.24 24.68
CA ASN A 45 10.01 -10.67 24.14
C ASN A 45 9.92 -12.20 24.03
N MET A 46 11.01 -12.87 23.64
CA MET A 46 11.06 -14.33 23.55
C MET A 46 10.92 -14.98 24.94
N THR A 47 11.63 -14.46 25.92
CA THR A 47 11.50 -14.89 27.32
C THR A 47 10.08 -14.70 27.85
N PHE A 48 9.52 -13.51 27.64
CA PHE A 48 8.14 -13.19 28.02
C PHE A 48 7.13 -14.15 27.35
N ALA A 49 7.24 -14.39 26.06
CA ALA A 49 6.32 -15.24 25.31
C ALA A 49 6.32 -16.69 25.83
N LEU A 50 7.50 -17.24 26.19
CA LEU A 50 7.64 -18.58 26.73
C LEU A 50 6.98 -18.72 28.12
N PHE A 51 7.23 -17.77 29.03
CA PHE A 51 6.60 -17.79 30.36
C PHE A 51 5.10 -17.51 30.28
N TYR A 52 4.67 -16.61 29.40
CA TYR A 52 3.26 -16.35 29.17
C TYR A 52 2.55 -17.62 28.65
N GLY A 53 3.12 -18.30 27.65
CA GLY A 53 2.60 -19.56 27.14
C GLY A 53 2.50 -20.65 28.22
N ALA A 54 3.51 -20.75 29.11
CA ALA A 54 3.46 -21.66 30.26
C ALA A 54 2.31 -21.30 31.23
N GLY A 55 2.13 -20.01 31.49
CA GLY A 55 1.00 -19.51 32.31
C GLY A 55 -0.35 -19.84 31.71
N MET A 56 -0.53 -19.66 30.38
CA MET A 56 -1.76 -20.03 29.68
C MET A 56 -2.02 -21.54 29.73
N CYS A 57 -0.99 -22.37 29.65
CA CYS A 57 -1.12 -23.80 29.87
C CYS A 57 -1.60 -24.14 31.29
N ALA A 58 -1.09 -23.44 32.29
CA ALA A 58 -1.57 -23.61 33.69
C ALA A 58 -3.04 -23.21 33.84
N VAL A 59 -3.46 -22.11 33.22
CA VAL A 59 -4.86 -21.68 33.19
C VAL A 59 -5.74 -22.74 32.51
N GLY A 60 -5.30 -23.28 31.35
CA GLY A 60 -5.99 -24.38 30.64
C GLY A 60 -6.11 -25.63 31.50
N TYR A 61 -5.07 -25.98 32.24
CA TYR A 61 -5.09 -27.11 33.17
C TYR A 61 -6.11 -26.92 34.30
N VAL A 62 -6.12 -25.72 34.94
CA VAL A 62 -7.10 -25.37 35.99
C VAL A 62 -8.51 -25.36 35.45
N ALA A 63 -8.73 -24.87 34.22
CA ALA A 63 -10.02 -24.90 33.56
C ALA A 63 -10.52 -26.33 33.35
N CYS A 64 -9.66 -27.24 32.91
CA CYS A 64 -10.00 -28.66 32.78
C CYS A 64 -10.37 -29.31 34.12
N LEU A 65 -9.61 -29.01 35.18
CA LEU A 65 -9.93 -29.46 36.53
C LEU A 65 -11.27 -28.94 37.03
N GLY A 66 -11.56 -27.67 36.77
CA GLY A 66 -12.82 -27.06 37.17
C GLY A 66 -14.03 -27.62 36.43
N LEU A 67 -13.85 -28.01 35.16
CA LEU A 67 -14.89 -28.71 34.38
C LEU A 67 -15.17 -30.10 34.93
N GLU A 68 -14.14 -30.89 35.20
CA GLU A 68 -14.27 -32.23 35.76
C GLU A 68 -14.93 -32.21 37.14
N ARG A 69 -14.60 -31.24 37.98
CA ARG A 69 -15.19 -31.06 39.30
C ARG A 69 -16.53 -30.33 39.28
N GLY A 70 -17.00 -29.89 38.13
CA GLY A 70 -18.33 -29.27 37.91
C GLY A 70 -18.45 -27.82 38.34
N TRP A 71 -17.50 -27.22 39.07
CA TRP A 71 -17.59 -25.86 39.58
C TRP A 71 -17.44 -24.77 38.50
N LEU A 72 -16.77 -25.06 37.37
CA LEU A 72 -16.64 -24.13 36.23
C LEU A 72 -17.75 -24.28 35.20
N ARG A 73 -18.63 -25.30 35.29
CA ARG A 73 -19.60 -25.62 34.24
C ARG A 73 -20.56 -24.48 33.92
N LYS A 74 -20.94 -23.70 34.91
CA LYS A 74 -21.83 -22.51 34.74
C LYS A 74 -21.11 -21.27 34.22
N SER A 75 -19.82 -21.14 34.54
CA SER A 75 -19.02 -19.93 34.25
C SER A 75 -18.22 -20.02 32.94
N LEU A 76 -18.03 -21.25 32.41
CA LEU A 76 -17.21 -21.49 31.22
C LEU A 76 -17.56 -20.61 30.02
N PRO A 77 -18.83 -20.35 29.68
CA PRO A 77 -19.21 -19.50 28.55
C PRO A 77 -18.73 -18.05 28.67
N TRP A 78 -18.42 -17.61 29.90
CA TRP A 78 -17.90 -16.28 30.18
C TRP A 78 -16.37 -16.26 30.36
N ILE A 79 -15.82 -17.33 30.89
CA ILE A 79 -14.39 -17.45 31.17
C ILE A 79 -13.60 -17.53 29.84
N VAL A 80 -14.05 -18.32 28.87
CA VAL A 80 -13.33 -18.48 27.59
C VAL A 80 -13.25 -17.17 26.81
N PRO A 81 -14.35 -16.43 26.59
CA PRO A 81 -14.24 -15.11 25.94
C PRO A 81 -13.41 -14.10 26.73
N ALA A 82 -13.49 -14.13 28.07
CA ALA A 82 -12.67 -13.26 28.91
C ALA A 82 -11.19 -13.57 28.79
N LEU A 83 -10.80 -14.84 28.76
CA LEU A 83 -9.41 -15.26 28.53
C LEU A 83 -8.89 -14.85 27.16
N VAL A 84 -9.71 -15.05 26.11
CA VAL A 84 -9.37 -14.59 24.75
C VAL A 84 -9.19 -13.07 24.69
N LEU A 85 -10.07 -12.32 25.37
CA LEU A 85 -9.96 -10.86 25.45
C LEU A 85 -8.70 -10.43 26.20
N VAL A 86 -8.39 -11.09 27.34
CA VAL A 86 -7.18 -10.83 28.12
C VAL A 86 -5.96 -11.14 27.27
N ASP A 87 -5.92 -12.29 26.60
CA ASP A 87 -4.83 -12.67 25.69
C ASP A 87 -4.65 -11.63 24.58
N ALA A 88 -5.72 -11.24 23.91
CA ALA A 88 -5.70 -10.21 22.89
C ALA A 88 -5.16 -8.86 23.42
N VAL A 89 -5.60 -8.44 24.60
CA VAL A 89 -5.16 -7.17 25.20
C VAL A 89 -3.68 -7.23 25.62
N PHE A 90 -3.25 -8.32 26.27
CA PHE A 90 -1.87 -8.42 26.76
C PHE A 90 -0.84 -8.74 25.67
N LEU A 91 -1.19 -9.56 24.69
CA LEU A 91 -0.26 -9.93 23.62
C LEU A 91 -0.36 -9.00 22.40
N LEU A 92 -1.57 -8.71 21.94
CA LEU A 92 -1.74 -7.95 20.69
C LEU A 92 -1.63 -6.44 20.89
N ALA A 93 -2.24 -5.89 21.95
CA ALA A 93 -2.28 -4.45 22.13
C ALA A 93 -0.89 -3.80 22.25
N PRO A 94 0.09 -4.31 23.01
CA PRO A 94 1.42 -3.72 23.10
C PRO A 94 2.22 -3.75 21.79
N HIS A 95 1.94 -4.74 20.93
CA HIS A 95 2.67 -4.92 19.68
C HIS A 95 2.01 -4.21 18.49
N TYR A 96 0.68 -4.10 18.48
CA TYR A 96 -0.08 -3.54 17.35
C TYR A 96 -0.64 -2.15 17.62
N LEU A 97 -0.85 -1.77 18.88
CA LEU A 97 -1.34 -0.46 19.27
C LEU A 97 -0.19 0.44 19.76
N GLN A 98 0.66 0.84 18.82
CA GLN A 98 1.72 1.80 19.13
C GLN A 98 1.15 3.22 19.15
N ARG A 99 1.46 3.95 20.23
CA ARG A 99 1.18 5.38 20.29
C ARG A 99 2.23 6.13 19.48
N MET A 100 1.77 6.87 18.50
CA MET A 100 2.63 7.74 17.69
C MET A 100 2.40 9.21 18.09
N PRO A 101 3.46 10.03 18.10
CA PRO A 101 3.30 11.47 18.24
C PRO A 101 2.37 12.02 17.15
N ARG A 102 1.48 12.94 17.52
CA ARG A 102 0.52 13.52 16.57
C ARG A 102 1.22 14.29 15.46
N SER A 103 2.39 14.84 15.73
CA SER A 103 3.25 15.53 14.76
C SER A 103 3.59 14.70 13.51
N PHE A 104 3.52 13.35 13.60
CA PHE A 104 3.75 12.48 12.44
C PHE A 104 2.70 12.60 11.33
N ILE A 105 1.49 13.00 11.67
CA ILE A 105 0.33 13.06 10.76
C ILE A 105 -0.26 14.47 10.64
N GLU A 106 0.25 15.44 11.40
CA GLU A 106 -0.21 16.82 11.35
C GLU A 106 0.14 17.47 10.01
N LYS A 107 -0.74 18.38 9.59
CA LYS A 107 -0.48 19.23 8.42
C LYS A 107 0.78 20.06 8.61
N ASN A 108 1.54 20.18 7.56
CA ASN A 108 2.77 20.95 7.53
C ASN A 108 2.95 21.57 6.14
N ILE A 109 3.94 22.44 5.99
CA ILE A 109 4.17 23.15 4.74
C ILE A 109 4.33 22.23 3.52
N LEU A 110 4.95 21.05 3.68
CA LEU A 110 5.11 20.09 2.59
C LEU A 110 3.76 19.49 2.19
N SER A 111 2.97 19.03 3.18
CA SER A 111 1.65 18.45 2.91
C SER A 111 0.69 19.48 2.31
N ASP A 112 0.72 20.73 2.79
CA ASP A 112 -0.14 21.80 2.28
C ASP A 112 0.26 22.20 0.86
N PHE A 113 1.57 22.33 0.59
CA PHE A 113 2.09 22.60 -0.75
C PHE A 113 1.69 21.49 -1.74
N LEU A 114 1.95 20.22 -1.39
CA LEU A 114 1.61 19.10 -2.26
C LEU A 114 0.11 18.99 -2.53
N LYS A 115 -0.75 19.21 -1.54
CA LYS A 115 -2.21 19.24 -1.74
C LYS A 115 -2.67 20.34 -2.68
N GLY A 116 -2.02 21.50 -2.63
CA GLY A 116 -2.35 22.62 -3.49
C GLY A 116 -1.87 22.46 -4.94
N ASP A 117 -0.75 21.74 -5.15
CA ASP A 117 -0.08 21.71 -6.46
C ASP A 117 -0.16 20.37 -7.19
N LEU A 118 -0.38 19.24 -6.51
CA LEU A 118 -0.45 17.91 -7.15
C LEU A 118 -1.63 17.75 -8.11
N SER A 119 -2.76 18.42 -7.85
CA SER A 119 -4.02 18.12 -8.53
C SER A 119 -4.34 16.61 -8.45
N ASP A 120 -4.61 15.95 -9.60
CA ASP A 120 -4.85 14.50 -9.66
C ASP A 120 -3.58 13.65 -9.78
N ASN A 121 -2.41 14.28 -9.87
CA ASN A 121 -1.15 13.59 -10.09
C ASN A 121 -0.59 12.93 -8.81
N ARG A 122 0.55 12.25 -8.96
CA ARG A 122 1.30 11.62 -7.88
C ARG A 122 2.60 12.33 -7.61
N MET A 123 3.13 12.08 -6.42
CA MET A 123 4.50 12.42 -6.09
C MET A 123 5.33 11.16 -5.85
N THR A 124 6.66 11.33 -5.79
CA THR A 124 7.60 10.29 -5.42
C THR A 124 8.71 10.84 -4.53
N PHE A 125 9.42 9.96 -3.84
CA PHE A 125 10.65 10.26 -3.13
C PHE A 125 11.87 9.69 -3.85
N GLN A 126 12.97 10.44 -3.81
CA GLN A 126 14.26 10.03 -4.31
C GLN A 126 15.37 10.56 -3.38
N PRO A 127 16.10 9.72 -2.65
CA PRO A 127 15.90 8.27 -2.44
C PRO A 127 14.66 7.94 -1.58
N GLN A 128 14.31 6.66 -1.51
CA GLN A 128 13.19 6.17 -0.70
C GLN A 128 13.72 5.51 0.58
N ASP A 129 14.26 6.30 1.50
CA ASP A 129 14.81 5.83 2.77
C ASP A 129 14.55 6.80 3.93
N GLY A 130 14.96 6.44 5.12
CA GLY A 130 14.91 7.27 6.30
C GLY A 130 13.55 7.91 6.58
N ILE A 131 13.54 9.24 6.71
CA ILE A 131 12.35 10.03 7.03
C ILE A 131 11.30 9.96 5.91
N TYR A 132 11.71 9.81 4.65
CA TYR A 132 10.80 9.71 3.52
C TYR A 132 9.93 8.45 3.60
N ASN A 133 10.53 7.32 3.99
CA ASN A 133 9.75 6.10 4.22
C ASN A 133 8.72 6.26 5.34
N HIS A 134 9.06 7.03 6.37
CA HIS A 134 8.13 7.36 7.45
C HIS A 134 6.94 8.19 6.96
N TRP A 135 7.18 9.22 6.13
CA TRP A 135 6.11 10.02 5.53
C TRP A 135 5.25 9.22 4.56
N LEU A 136 5.84 8.32 3.77
CA LEU A 136 5.10 7.41 2.90
C LEU A 136 4.17 6.49 3.68
N THR A 137 4.61 6.04 4.85
CA THR A 137 3.84 5.08 5.66
C THR A 137 2.71 5.74 6.43
N TYR A 138 2.91 6.96 6.93
CA TYR A 138 1.98 7.58 7.88
C TYR A 138 1.40 8.90 7.41
N LEU A 139 2.24 9.90 7.09
CA LEU A 139 1.79 11.26 6.80
C LEU A 139 0.96 11.33 5.52
N PHE A 140 1.47 10.78 4.43
CA PHE A 140 0.85 10.94 3.12
C PHE A 140 -0.45 10.17 2.96
N PRO A 141 -0.58 8.90 3.41
CA PRO A 141 -1.87 8.22 3.45
C PRO A 141 -2.90 8.97 4.31
N TYR A 142 -2.50 9.45 5.49
CA TYR A 142 -3.37 10.21 6.38
C TYR A 142 -3.82 11.55 5.76
N GLN A 143 -2.93 12.22 5.05
CA GLN A 143 -3.22 13.48 4.35
C GLN A 143 -3.81 13.28 2.95
N SER A 144 -4.05 12.04 2.50
CA SER A 144 -4.58 11.70 1.16
C SER A 144 -3.69 12.22 0.02
N ILE A 145 -2.37 12.23 0.21
CA ILE A 145 -1.38 12.59 -0.82
C ILE A 145 -1.02 11.33 -1.61
N ALA A 146 -1.29 11.35 -2.91
CA ALA A 146 -1.04 10.21 -3.79
C ALA A 146 0.46 10.06 -4.11
N THR A 147 0.99 8.84 -3.95
CA THR A 147 2.39 8.51 -4.25
C THR A 147 2.47 7.30 -5.18
N ILE A 148 3.58 7.16 -5.90
CA ILE A 148 3.89 5.93 -6.63
C ILE A 148 4.67 4.94 -5.78
N ASN A 149 5.37 5.43 -4.75
CA ASN A 149 6.16 4.58 -3.87
C ASN A 149 5.26 3.59 -3.13
N VAL A 150 5.68 2.34 -3.12
CA VAL A 150 4.99 1.27 -2.41
C VAL A 150 5.76 0.93 -1.15
N THR A 151 5.11 1.06 0.01
CA THR A 151 5.69 0.74 1.31
C THR A 151 5.04 -0.49 1.90
N GLN A 152 5.81 -1.27 2.63
CA GLN A 152 5.32 -2.38 3.46
C GLN A 152 4.48 -3.46 2.71
N MET A 153 4.73 -3.67 1.43
CA MET A 153 4.18 -4.83 0.74
C MET A 153 4.92 -6.10 1.17
N SER A 154 4.24 -6.99 1.84
CA SER A 154 4.77 -8.31 2.21
C SER A 154 5.07 -9.18 0.97
N ARG A 155 4.31 -8.98 -0.09
CA ARG A 155 4.51 -9.63 -1.38
C ARG A 155 4.10 -8.68 -2.50
N MET A 156 5.07 -8.24 -3.29
CA MET A 156 4.81 -7.43 -4.48
C MET A 156 4.27 -8.32 -5.60
N PRO A 157 3.16 -7.94 -6.27
CA PRO A 157 2.71 -8.63 -7.48
C PRO A 157 3.81 -8.71 -8.53
N GLU A 158 3.83 -9.77 -9.34
CA GLU A 158 4.92 -10.02 -10.28
C GLU A 158 5.01 -8.94 -11.36
N ASP A 159 3.89 -8.47 -11.86
CA ASP A 159 3.80 -7.38 -12.84
C ASP A 159 4.38 -6.06 -12.30
N TYR A 160 4.08 -5.71 -11.06
CA TYR A 160 4.72 -4.59 -10.38
C TYR A 160 6.23 -4.76 -10.26
N SER A 161 6.66 -5.94 -9.80
CA SER A 161 8.10 -6.23 -9.62
C SER A 161 8.87 -6.09 -10.93
N ARG A 162 8.35 -6.65 -12.03
CA ARG A 162 8.97 -6.55 -13.35
C ARG A 162 9.00 -5.11 -13.87
N PHE A 163 7.91 -4.38 -13.71
CA PHE A 163 7.84 -2.98 -14.11
C PHE A 163 8.86 -2.13 -13.35
N PHE A 164 8.94 -2.26 -12.03
CA PHE A 164 9.91 -1.52 -11.23
C PHE A 164 11.37 -1.93 -11.49
N GLN A 165 11.63 -3.19 -11.80
CA GLN A 165 12.97 -3.63 -12.21
C GLN A 165 13.41 -2.96 -13.52
N GLN A 166 12.52 -2.90 -14.51
CA GLN A 166 12.79 -2.19 -15.77
C GLN A 166 12.94 -0.68 -15.53
N ALA A 167 12.09 -0.11 -14.69
CA ALA A 167 12.11 1.29 -14.29
C ALA A 167 13.39 1.71 -13.56
N GLY A 168 14.08 0.79 -12.88
CA GLY A 168 15.38 1.07 -12.24
C GLY A 168 16.46 1.59 -13.19
N ARG A 169 16.29 1.36 -14.50
CA ARG A 169 17.19 1.86 -15.55
C ARG A 169 16.86 3.30 -15.99
N ASP A 170 15.58 3.67 -15.92
CA ASP A 170 15.08 5.01 -16.24
C ASP A 170 13.89 5.38 -15.33
N PRO A 171 14.15 5.86 -14.11
CA PRO A 171 13.12 6.26 -13.18
C PRO A 171 12.26 7.42 -13.70
N VAL A 172 12.81 8.32 -14.51
CA VAL A 172 12.04 9.45 -15.05
C VAL A 172 10.99 8.95 -16.04
N ARG A 173 11.31 7.99 -16.89
CA ARG A 173 10.33 7.34 -17.77
C ARG A 173 9.20 6.68 -16.97
N MET A 174 9.53 5.99 -15.90
CA MET A 174 8.54 5.43 -14.98
C MET A 174 7.62 6.52 -14.40
N TRP A 175 8.18 7.64 -13.99
CA TRP A 175 7.41 8.75 -13.43
C TRP A 175 6.48 9.38 -14.48
N GLU A 176 6.94 9.55 -15.72
CA GLU A 176 6.10 9.99 -16.84
C GLU A 176 4.91 9.03 -17.06
N LEU A 177 5.16 7.73 -17.11
CA LEU A 177 4.13 6.71 -17.27
C LEU A 177 3.13 6.68 -16.10
N ALA A 178 3.60 6.87 -14.88
CA ALA A 178 2.79 6.79 -13.67
C ALA A 178 2.13 8.12 -13.25
N ALA A 179 2.24 9.17 -14.07
CA ALA A 179 1.73 10.52 -13.78
C ALA A 179 2.29 11.10 -12.48
N VAL A 180 3.59 10.94 -12.26
CA VAL A 180 4.31 11.63 -11.18
C VAL A 180 4.64 13.05 -11.65
N SER A 181 4.17 14.04 -10.92
CA SER A 181 4.45 15.45 -11.21
C SER A 181 5.46 16.07 -10.24
N HIS A 182 5.69 15.45 -9.09
CA HIS A 182 6.59 15.98 -8.06
C HIS A 182 7.54 14.90 -7.54
N VAL A 183 8.79 15.30 -7.32
CA VAL A 183 9.84 14.47 -6.73
C VAL A 183 10.38 15.18 -5.51
N VAL A 184 10.35 14.52 -4.36
CA VAL A 184 10.91 15.04 -3.11
C VAL A 184 12.21 14.35 -2.79
N GLY A 185 13.23 15.11 -2.44
CA GLY A 185 14.53 14.57 -2.10
C GLY A 185 15.45 15.57 -1.41
N PRO A 186 16.75 15.25 -1.26
CA PRO A 186 17.75 16.15 -0.70
C PRO A 186 17.97 17.37 -1.57
N ALA A 187 18.45 18.46 -1.00
CA ALA A 187 18.63 19.76 -1.69
C ALA A 187 19.47 19.68 -2.97
N GLY A 188 20.42 18.73 -3.06
CA GLY A 188 21.26 18.54 -4.25
C GLY A 188 20.61 17.82 -5.43
N LEU A 189 19.38 17.31 -5.25
CA LEU A 189 18.71 16.43 -6.21
C LEU A 189 18.55 17.06 -7.61
N LEU A 190 18.20 18.35 -7.67
CA LEU A 190 18.13 19.05 -8.97
C LEU A 190 19.43 19.04 -9.71
N GLY A 191 20.55 19.31 -9.02
CA GLY A 191 21.88 19.28 -9.62
C GLY A 191 22.29 17.88 -10.10
N GLU A 192 21.79 16.82 -9.49
CA GLU A 192 21.99 15.45 -9.96
C GLU A 192 21.20 15.19 -11.24
N PHE A 193 19.96 15.64 -11.31
CA PHE A 193 19.10 15.48 -12.49
C PHE A 193 19.63 16.30 -13.68
N GLU A 194 20.11 17.51 -13.44
CA GLU A 194 20.68 18.38 -14.49
C GLU A 194 21.99 17.82 -15.09
N ARG A 195 22.73 16.96 -14.36
CA ARG A 195 23.91 16.30 -14.90
C ARG A 195 23.59 15.12 -15.83
N ASN A 196 22.37 14.59 -15.78
CA ASN A 196 21.94 13.51 -16.66
C ASN A 196 21.35 14.09 -17.97
N PRO A 197 21.95 13.86 -19.15
CA PRO A 197 21.45 14.42 -20.41
C PRO A 197 19.99 14.09 -20.74
N ALA A 198 19.51 12.90 -20.33
CA ALA A 198 18.14 12.46 -20.57
C ALA A 198 17.11 13.18 -19.67
N TRP A 199 17.54 13.77 -18.56
CA TRP A 199 16.69 14.42 -17.57
C TRP A 199 16.90 15.93 -17.50
N HIS A 200 17.98 16.43 -18.12
CA HIS A 200 18.33 17.84 -18.16
C HIS A 200 17.15 18.70 -18.58
N GLY A 201 16.89 19.75 -17.84
CA GLY A 201 15.84 20.71 -18.11
C GLY A 201 14.41 20.24 -17.86
N LYS A 202 14.16 18.97 -17.46
CA LYS A 202 12.81 18.45 -17.22
C LYS A 202 12.18 18.93 -15.90
N PHE A 203 13.00 19.35 -14.94
CA PHE A 203 12.56 19.69 -13.60
C PHE A 203 12.81 21.15 -13.25
N GLU A 204 12.01 21.66 -12.35
CA GLU A 204 12.24 22.95 -11.67
C GLU A 204 12.07 22.77 -10.17
N LYS A 205 12.74 23.63 -9.41
CA LYS A 205 12.59 23.68 -7.97
C LYS A 205 11.27 24.37 -7.61
N ALA A 206 10.46 23.70 -6.76
CA ALA A 206 9.14 24.21 -6.38
C ALA A 206 9.06 24.60 -4.89
N LEU A 207 9.77 23.89 -4.00
CA LEU A 207 9.81 24.19 -2.56
C LEU A 207 11.11 23.69 -1.96
N ASP A 208 11.77 24.54 -1.15
CA ASP A 208 12.86 24.12 -0.26
C ASP A 208 12.40 24.14 1.19
N PHE A 209 12.79 23.11 1.95
CA PHE A 209 12.37 23.00 3.34
C PHE A 209 13.41 22.30 4.21
N ASN A 210 13.26 22.47 5.53
CA ASN A 210 14.09 21.83 6.54
C ASN A 210 13.24 20.96 7.45
N VAL A 211 13.84 19.89 7.98
CA VAL A 211 13.22 18.96 8.91
C VAL A 211 13.96 19.04 10.23
N TYR A 212 13.22 19.23 11.29
CA TYR A 212 13.72 19.30 12.66
C TYR A 212 13.09 18.20 13.51
N ASN A 213 13.91 17.49 14.28
CA ASN A 213 13.40 16.58 15.28
C ASN A 213 12.80 17.40 16.44
N ASP A 214 11.59 17.07 16.89
CA ASP A 214 10.91 17.75 18.00
C ASP A 214 11.37 17.29 19.39
N GLY A 215 12.33 16.34 19.47
CA GLY A 215 12.82 15.75 20.70
C GLY A 215 11.86 14.74 21.35
N LEU A 216 10.63 14.64 20.87
CA LEU A 216 9.59 13.70 21.33
C LEU A 216 9.38 12.52 20.37
N GLY A 217 10.31 12.37 19.43
CA GLY A 217 10.25 11.33 18.38
C GLY A 217 9.46 11.74 17.15
N GLY A 218 8.94 12.96 17.08
CA GLY A 218 8.27 13.54 15.92
C GLY A 218 9.15 14.49 15.12
N PHE A 219 8.59 15.06 14.05
CA PHE A 219 9.30 15.96 13.15
C PHE A 219 8.49 17.24 12.90
N SER A 220 9.14 18.40 12.91
CA SER A 220 8.58 19.63 12.40
C SER A 220 9.22 19.99 11.06
N ILE A 221 8.39 20.37 10.08
CA ILE A 221 8.82 20.75 8.73
C ILE A 221 8.62 22.26 8.59
N ARG A 222 9.69 22.98 8.24
CA ARG A 222 9.68 24.44 8.10
C ARG A 222 10.24 24.83 6.72
N PRO A 223 9.79 25.95 6.14
CA PRO A 223 10.39 26.45 4.91
C PRO A 223 11.87 26.75 5.12
N ALA A 224 12.66 26.58 4.08
CA ALA A 224 14.03 27.08 4.09
C ALA A 224 14.03 28.62 4.11
N ALA A 225 15.08 29.21 4.66
CA ALA A 225 15.28 30.65 4.58
C ALA A 225 15.53 31.06 3.10
N ALA A 226 15.07 32.25 2.73
CA ALA A 226 15.16 32.70 1.34
C ALA A 226 16.62 32.83 0.81
N ASP A 227 17.57 33.02 1.73
CA ASP A 227 19.01 33.20 1.45
C ASP A 227 19.83 31.91 1.50
N ARG A 228 19.23 30.76 1.87
CA ARG A 228 19.94 29.50 2.04
C ARG A 228 19.16 28.33 1.47
N PRO A 229 19.82 27.37 0.82
CA PRO A 229 19.15 26.14 0.39
C PRO A 229 18.67 25.37 1.61
N GLY A 230 17.50 24.72 1.48
CA GLY A 230 16.99 23.80 2.50
C GLY A 230 17.81 22.50 2.57
N GLN A 231 17.51 21.67 3.54
CA GLN A 231 18.04 20.29 3.60
C GLN A 231 17.36 19.40 2.54
N HIS A 232 16.14 19.72 2.19
CA HIS A 232 15.28 18.99 1.27
C HIS A 232 14.65 19.91 0.26
N THR A 233 14.30 19.35 -0.89
CA THR A 233 13.64 20.08 -1.98
C THR A 233 12.49 19.28 -2.56
N VAL A 234 11.46 20.00 -3.04
CA VAL A 234 10.43 19.46 -3.94
C VAL A 234 10.77 19.93 -5.34
N LEU A 235 11.00 18.99 -6.24
CA LEU A 235 11.14 19.25 -7.66
C LEU A 235 9.81 18.99 -8.35
N ARG A 236 9.49 19.81 -9.34
CA ARG A 236 8.29 19.69 -10.17
C ARG A 236 8.70 19.45 -11.61
N PHE A 237 8.00 18.52 -12.29
CA PHE A 237 8.10 18.40 -13.74
C PHE A 237 7.59 19.68 -14.42
N LYS A 238 8.35 20.23 -15.36
CA LYS A 238 7.92 21.37 -16.17
C LYS A 238 6.73 21.01 -17.05
N ASP A 239 6.84 19.86 -17.74
CA ASP A 239 5.75 19.26 -18.52
C ASP A 239 5.12 18.14 -17.71
N ARG A 240 4.11 18.48 -16.90
CA ARG A 240 3.48 17.51 -16.00
C ARG A 240 2.78 16.40 -16.78
N PRO A 241 3.15 15.13 -16.58
CA PRO A 241 2.46 14.02 -17.24
C PRO A 241 1.00 13.94 -16.73
N PRO A 242 0.02 13.88 -17.63
CA PRO A 242 -1.38 13.84 -17.20
C PRO A 242 -1.74 12.49 -16.57
N ARG A 243 -2.64 12.51 -15.56
CA ARG A 243 -3.18 11.29 -14.94
C ARG A 243 -4.08 10.50 -15.89
N ALA A 244 -4.80 11.20 -16.74
CA ALA A 244 -5.60 10.62 -17.80
C ALA A 244 -5.17 11.21 -19.15
N SER A 245 -5.06 10.38 -20.19
CA SER A 245 -4.65 10.77 -21.55
C SER A 245 -5.59 10.17 -22.56
N LEU A 246 -5.91 10.94 -23.62
CA LEU A 246 -6.62 10.47 -24.78
C LEU A 246 -5.60 10.05 -25.84
N ILE A 247 -5.63 8.80 -26.26
CA ILE A 247 -4.61 8.19 -27.12
C ILE A 247 -5.28 7.60 -28.35
N HIS A 248 -4.72 7.91 -29.52
CA HIS A 248 -5.20 7.42 -30.83
C HIS A 248 -4.22 6.44 -31.48
N GLN A 249 -3.02 6.29 -30.93
CA GLN A 249 -2.02 5.35 -31.43
C GLN A 249 -1.78 4.24 -30.39
N TRP A 250 -1.82 3.00 -30.84
CA TRP A 250 -1.53 1.85 -29.99
C TRP A 250 -0.87 0.71 -30.75
N ALA A 251 -0.15 -0.11 -29.98
CA ALA A 251 0.38 -1.39 -30.42
C ALA A 251 -0.09 -2.49 -29.46
N VAL A 252 -0.38 -3.67 -30.00
CA VAL A 252 -0.72 -4.84 -29.18
C VAL A 252 0.53 -5.72 -29.08
N LEU A 253 1.07 -5.86 -27.87
CA LEU A 253 2.34 -6.54 -27.62
C LEU A 253 2.22 -7.48 -26.40
N GLU A 254 3.00 -8.56 -26.41
CA GLU A 254 3.22 -9.41 -25.26
C GLU A 254 4.00 -8.68 -24.17
N ASP A 255 3.87 -9.13 -22.94
CA ASP A 255 4.36 -8.44 -21.73
C ASP A 255 5.83 -8.04 -21.80
N GLU A 256 6.71 -8.91 -22.27
CA GLU A 256 8.15 -8.61 -22.37
C GLU A 256 8.43 -7.53 -23.42
N ALA A 257 7.81 -7.67 -24.61
CA ALA A 257 7.93 -6.67 -25.67
C ALA A 257 7.28 -5.33 -25.28
N ALA A 258 6.19 -5.37 -24.52
CA ALA A 258 5.53 -4.19 -23.97
C ALA A 258 6.47 -3.42 -23.05
N LEU A 259 7.11 -4.10 -22.08
CA LEU A 259 8.08 -3.47 -21.19
C LEU A 259 9.25 -2.87 -21.96
N GLN A 260 9.83 -3.58 -22.93
CA GLN A 260 10.92 -3.06 -23.75
C GLN A 260 10.48 -1.82 -24.54
N ARG A 261 9.26 -1.84 -25.13
CA ARG A 261 8.71 -0.71 -25.89
C ARG A 261 8.47 0.53 -25.05
N LEU A 262 7.92 0.38 -23.83
CA LEU A 262 7.62 1.49 -22.93
C LEU A 262 8.87 2.27 -22.48
N PHE A 263 10.00 1.60 -22.37
CA PHE A 263 11.29 2.20 -21.97
C PHE A 263 12.21 2.48 -23.17
N ALA A 264 11.74 2.33 -24.38
CA ALA A 264 12.47 2.75 -25.58
C ALA A 264 12.54 4.28 -25.67
N SER A 265 13.65 4.82 -26.18
CA SER A 265 13.91 6.27 -26.22
C SER A 265 12.92 7.05 -27.09
N ASP A 266 12.36 6.39 -28.12
CA ASP A 266 11.38 6.96 -29.06
C ASP A 266 9.93 6.80 -28.60
N PHE A 267 9.67 6.09 -27.50
CA PHE A 267 8.32 5.97 -26.94
C PHE A 267 7.87 7.30 -26.34
N GLN A 268 6.67 7.74 -26.70
CA GLN A 268 6.08 8.99 -26.23
C GLN A 268 4.84 8.69 -25.36
N PRO A 269 4.98 8.67 -24.01
CA PRO A 269 3.84 8.55 -23.12
C PRO A 269 2.80 9.64 -23.40
N GLY A 270 1.52 9.27 -23.43
CA GLY A 270 0.42 10.18 -23.73
C GLY A 270 0.09 10.33 -25.22
N ARG A 271 0.93 9.86 -26.14
CA ARG A 271 0.64 9.79 -27.59
C ARG A 271 0.41 8.37 -28.06
N MET A 272 1.19 7.43 -27.57
CA MET A 272 1.10 6.01 -27.88
C MET A 272 0.82 5.20 -26.63
N ALA A 273 0.02 4.15 -26.76
CA ALA A 273 -0.20 3.15 -25.74
C ALA A 273 0.22 1.75 -26.22
N VAL A 274 0.57 0.91 -25.27
CA VAL A 274 0.80 -0.51 -25.51
C VAL A 274 -0.32 -1.30 -24.83
N LEU A 275 -1.06 -2.07 -25.63
CA LEU A 275 -2.16 -2.92 -25.16
C LEU A 275 -1.69 -4.37 -25.00
N SER A 276 -2.22 -5.06 -24.01
CA SER A 276 -2.03 -6.51 -23.88
C SER A 276 -2.78 -7.27 -24.98
N PRO A 277 -2.39 -8.50 -25.34
CA PRO A 277 -3.06 -9.31 -26.36
C PRO A 277 -4.56 -9.51 -26.10
N GLN A 278 -4.98 -9.60 -24.83
CA GLN A 278 -6.39 -9.73 -24.44
C GLN A 278 -7.26 -8.54 -24.87
N ALA A 279 -6.65 -7.41 -25.22
CA ALA A 279 -7.38 -6.27 -25.75
C ALA A 279 -8.15 -6.60 -27.04
N LYS A 280 -7.67 -7.53 -27.87
CA LYS A 280 -8.36 -7.96 -29.11
C LYS A 280 -9.68 -8.66 -28.82
N ASP A 281 -9.75 -9.43 -27.73
CA ASP A 281 -10.96 -10.14 -27.33
C ASP A 281 -11.98 -9.18 -26.66
N LEU A 282 -11.46 -8.20 -25.91
CA LEU A 282 -12.28 -7.23 -25.17
C LEU A 282 -12.75 -6.05 -26.04
N TRP A 283 -12.05 -5.77 -27.12
CA TRP A 283 -12.36 -4.71 -28.10
C TRP A 283 -12.27 -5.28 -29.53
N PRO A 284 -13.24 -6.14 -29.93
CA PRO A 284 -13.20 -6.83 -31.24
C PRO A 284 -13.17 -5.88 -32.46
N ASP A 285 -13.89 -4.75 -32.35
CA ASP A 285 -13.95 -3.71 -33.38
C ASP A 285 -12.83 -2.66 -33.19
N MET A 286 -11.68 -3.05 -32.66
CA MET A 286 -10.54 -2.16 -32.47
C MET A 286 -10.12 -1.56 -33.81
N PRO A 287 -10.23 -0.23 -34.00
CA PRO A 287 -9.84 0.40 -35.23
C PRO A 287 -8.34 0.36 -35.45
N GLU A 288 -7.89 0.54 -36.66
CA GLU A 288 -6.47 0.77 -36.90
C GLU A 288 -6.01 2.05 -36.18
N SER A 289 -4.80 1.97 -35.69
CA SER A 289 -4.15 3.11 -35.01
C SER A 289 -4.04 4.28 -36.00
N ALA A 290 -4.52 5.46 -35.61
CA ALA A 290 -4.53 6.64 -36.44
C ALA A 290 -3.72 7.77 -35.80
N ASP A 291 -3.06 8.58 -36.60
CA ASP A 291 -2.37 9.79 -36.13
C ASP A 291 -3.35 10.94 -35.96
N LEU A 292 -4.37 10.73 -35.12
CA LEU A 292 -5.33 11.74 -34.70
C LEU A 292 -4.83 12.37 -33.39
N THR A 293 -4.83 13.68 -33.35
CA THR A 293 -4.36 14.43 -32.15
C THR A 293 -5.46 15.28 -31.51
N ALA A 294 -6.64 15.31 -32.09
CA ALA A 294 -7.73 16.18 -31.67
C ALA A 294 -8.63 15.51 -30.64
N GLY A 295 -8.65 16.10 -29.46
CA GLY A 295 -9.51 15.68 -28.36
C GLY A 295 -8.94 16.05 -27.01
N THR A 296 -9.77 15.94 -25.98
CA THR A 296 -9.41 16.24 -24.61
C THR A 296 -10.01 15.20 -23.66
N VAL A 297 -9.32 14.96 -22.56
CA VAL A 297 -9.85 14.20 -21.44
C VAL A 297 -9.64 15.00 -20.16
N LYS A 298 -10.67 15.09 -19.34
CA LYS A 298 -10.65 15.80 -18.07
C LYS A 298 -11.16 14.90 -16.96
N ILE A 299 -10.43 14.83 -15.85
CA ILE A 299 -10.90 14.19 -14.63
C ILE A 299 -11.82 15.20 -13.93
N VAL A 300 -13.10 14.83 -13.78
CA VAL A 300 -14.11 15.63 -13.11
C VAL A 300 -14.11 15.33 -11.61
N ASN A 301 -13.95 14.06 -11.27
CA ASN A 301 -13.90 13.60 -9.89
C ASN A 301 -12.94 12.41 -9.76
N SER A 302 -12.11 12.46 -8.74
CA SER A 302 -11.14 11.41 -8.43
C SER A 302 -11.20 11.07 -6.94
N ARG A 303 -11.40 9.79 -6.65
CA ARG A 303 -11.34 9.21 -5.30
C ARG A 303 -10.64 7.86 -5.37
N PRO A 304 -10.10 7.35 -4.28
CA PRO A 304 -9.55 6.00 -4.24
C PRO A 304 -10.59 4.98 -4.77
N GLY A 305 -10.20 4.26 -5.83
CA GLY A 305 -11.06 3.28 -6.48
C GLY A 305 -12.18 3.84 -7.38
N ARG A 306 -12.23 5.15 -7.66
CA ARG A 306 -13.25 5.73 -8.54
C ARG A 306 -12.73 6.94 -9.30
N PHE A 307 -13.03 6.99 -10.61
CA PHE A 307 -12.78 8.13 -11.50
C PHE A 307 -14.03 8.46 -12.29
N GLU A 308 -14.29 9.74 -12.48
CA GLU A 308 -15.29 10.27 -13.39
C GLU A 308 -14.58 11.20 -14.36
N LEU A 309 -14.71 10.93 -15.66
CA LEU A 309 -14.00 11.68 -16.68
C LEU A 309 -14.98 12.17 -17.75
N GLU A 310 -14.69 13.34 -18.29
CA GLU A 310 -15.29 13.89 -19.50
C GLU A 310 -14.29 13.79 -20.63
N VAL A 311 -14.74 13.32 -21.77
CA VAL A 311 -13.92 13.08 -22.96
C VAL A 311 -14.57 13.73 -24.17
N GLU A 312 -13.76 14.43 -24.94
CA GLU A 312 -14.12 14.91 -26.26
C GLU A 312 -13.12 14.32 -27.25
N SER A 313 -13.57 13.57 -28.23
CA SER A 313 -12.69 12.89 -29.20
C SER A 313 -13.18 13.08 -30.63
N SER A 314 -12.27 13.38 -31.54
CA SER A 314 -12.58 13.52 -32.96
C SER A 314 -12.79 12.18 -33.69
N GLY A 315 -12.37 11.08 -33.09
CA GLY A 315 -12.45 9.72 -33.62
C GLY A 315 -12.40 8.66 -32.53
N PRO A 316 -12.41 7.39 -32.90
CA PRO A 316 -12.17 6.32 -31.92
C PRO A 316 -10.83 6.51 -31.22
N ALA A 317 -10.83 6.35 -29.89
CA ALA A 317 -9.65 6.59 -29.06
C ALA A 317 -9.62 5.65 -27.85
N LEU A 318 -8.50 5.67 -27.15
CA LEU A 318 -8.30 5.02 -25.88
C LEU A 318 -8.11 6.07 -24.80
N VAL A 319 -8.94 6.06 -23.79
CA VAL A 319 -8.69 6.84 -22.56
C VAL A 319 -7.82 6.00 -21.65
N ARG A 320 -6.56 6.41 -21.53
CA ARG A 320 -5.59 5.81 -20.62
C ARG A 320 -5.64 6.51 -19.27
N VAL A 321 -5.72 5.76 -18.19
CA VAL A 321 -5.64 6.29 -16.81
C VAL A 321 -4.45 5.64 -16.10
N SER A 322 -3.54 6.47 -15.58
CA SER A 322 -2.36 5.99 -14.85
C SER A 322 -2.75 5.44 -13.47
N GLU A 323 -3.59 4.41 -13.44
CA GLU A 323 -3.97 3.64 -12.26
C GLU A 323 -3.71 2.16 -12.51
N HIS A 324 -3.33 1.42 -11.45
CA HIS A 324 -2.98 0.01 -11.59
C HIS A 324 -4.17 -0.81 -12.08
N PHE A 325 -3.93 -1.59 -13.14
CA PHE A 325 -4.92 -2.51 -13.69
C PHE A 325 -5.16 -3.69 -12.74
N ASP A 326 -6.42 -3.98 -12.49
CA ASP A 326 -6.89 -5.17 -11.81
C ASP A 326 -8.25 -5.58 -12.39
N SER A 327 -8.58 -6.85 -12.37
CA SER A 327 -9.85 -7.39 -12.89
C SER A 327 -11.10 -6.88 -12.16
N GLY A 328 -10.92 -6.31 -10.96
CA GLY A 328 -11.98 -5.65 -10.20
C GLY A 328 -12.42 -4.30 -10.76
N TRP A 329 -11.66 -3.68 -11.66
CA TRP A 329 -12.06 -2.44 -12.30
C TRP A 329 -13.21 -2.66 -13.27
N LYS A 330 -14.21 -1.78 -13.21
CA LYS A 330 -15.36 -1.72 -14.13
C LYS A 330 -15.46 -0.33 -14.73
N ALA A 331 -15.86 -0.26 -15.99
CA ALA A 331 -16.04 0.99 -16.70
C ALA A 331 -17.47 1.11 -17.25
N TRP A 332 -17.97 2.34 -17.27
CA TRP A 332 -19.19 2.72 -17.95
C TRP A 332 -18.90 3.95 -18.79
N VAL A 333 -19.26 3.88 -20.07
CA VAL A 333 -19.21 4.99 -21.02
C VAL A 333 -20.64 5.41 -21.33
N ASN A 334 -20.99 6.66 -21.03
CA ASN A 334 -22.38 7.18 -21.14
C ASN A 334 -23.40 6.26 -20.44
N GLY A 335 -23.03 5.73 -19.27
CA GLY A 335 -23.87 4.83 -18.49
C GLY A 335 -23.95 3.37 -18.97
N LYS A 336 -23.36 3.02 -20.12
CA LYS A 336 -23.28 1.66 -20.66
C LYS A 336 -21.97 1.00 -20.23
N ALA A 337 -22.02 -0.28 -19.86
CA ALA A 337 -20.82 -1.03 -19.51
C ALA A 337 -19.84 -1.07 -20.70
N ALA A 338 -18.58 -0.82 -20.40
CA ALA A 338 -17.48 -0.83 -21.35
C ALA A 338 -16.31 -1.70 -20.84
N PRO A 339 -15.49 -2.26 -21.73
CA PRO A 339 -14.33 -3.03 -21.31
C PRO A 339 -13.27 -2.13 -20.66
N VAL A 340 -12.55 -2.69 -19.68
CA VAL A 340 -11.32 -2.11 -19.12
C VAL A 340 -10.15 -2.92 -19.67
N LEU A 341 -9.29 -2.27 -20.41
CA LEU A 341 -8.11 -2.87 -21.04
C LEU A 341 -6.88 -2.68 -20.18
N ARG A 342 -6.00 -3.66 -20.14
CA ARG A 342 -4.67 -3.51 -19.58
C ARG A 342 -3.77 -2.77 -20.57
N THR A 343 -3.34 -1.60 -20.19
CA THR A 343 -2.61 -0.63 -21.05
C THR A 343 -1.25 -0.34 -20.42
N ASP A 344 -0.24 -0.15 -21.27
CA ASP A 344 1.13 0.18 -20.83
C ASP A 344 1.61 -0.74 -19.71
N TYR A 345 1.33 -2.00 -19.84
CA TYR A 345 1.71 -3.09 -18.93
C TYR A 345 1.00 -3.06 -17.56
N LEU A 346 0.84 -1.88 -16.94
CA LEU A 346 0.29 -1.75 -15.56
C LEU A 346 -0.99 -0.92 -15.46
N PHE A 347 -1.38 -0.17 -16.49
CA PHE A 347 -2.38 0.88 -16.34
C PHE A 347 -3.72 0.52 -16.99
N LEU A 348 -4.74 1.37 -16.74
CA LEU A 348 -6.08 1.19 -17.24
C LEU A 348 -6.25 1.86 -18.60
N GLY A 349 -6.99 1.21 -19.49
CA GLY A 349 -7.47 1.77 -20.75
C GLY A 349 -8.96 1.54 -20.93
N VAL A 350 -9.68 2.55 -21.42
CA VAL A 350 -11.11 2.46 -21.76
C VAL A 350 -11.29 2.93 -23.21
N PRO A 351 -11.78 2.06 -24.11
CA PRO A 351 -12.07 2.48 -25.48
C PRO A 351 -13.26 3.44 -25.53
N VAL A 352 -13.17 4.45 -26.38
CA VAL A 352 -14.20 5.47 -26.61
C VAL A 352 -14.42 5.71 -28.10
N SER A 353 -15.63 6.09 -28.46
CA SER A 353 -15.98 6.51 -29.83
C SER A 353 -15.72 8.01 -30.03
N ALA A 354 -15.94 8.52 -31.25
CA ALA A 354 -15.95 9.95 -31.49
C ALA A 354 -17.08 10.68 -30.75
N GLY A 355 -16.86 11.96 -30.45
CA GLY A 355 -17.80 12.86 -29.80
C GLY A 355 -17.57 13.00 -28.29
N HIS A 356 -18.55 13.67 -27.63
CA HIS A 356 -18.55 13.88 -26.19
C HIS A 356 -19.00 12.62 -25.45
N GLN A 357 -18.24 12.22 -24.45
CA GLN A 357 -18.54 11.03 -23.65
C GLN A 357 -18.20 11.27 -22.16
N THR A 358 -18.96 10.61 -21.29
CA THR A 358 -18.68 10.54 -19.86
C THR A 358 -18.23 9.13 -19.49
N ILE A 359 -17.13 9.01 -18.75
CA ILE A 359 -16.63 7.73 -18.29
C ILE A 359 -16.68 7.68 -16.79
N ARG A 360 -17.22 6.58 -16.26
CA ARG A 360 -17.10 6.21 -14.85
C ARG A 360 -16.28 4.93 -14.75
N LEU A 361 -15.16 5.02 -14.03
CA LEU A 361 -14.35 3.87 -13.60
C LEU A 361 -14.57 3.64 -12.12
N GLU A 362 -14.79 2.38 -11.73
CA GLU A 362 -14.99 2.01 -10.33
C GLU A 362 -14.35 0.65 -10.02
N TYR A 363 -13.63 0.58 -8.93
CA TYR A 363 -13.01 -0.65 -8.46
C TYR A 363 -13.97 -1.43 -7.58
N LEU A 364 -14.43 -2.56 -8.10
CA LEU A 364 -15.38 -3.46 -7.45
C LEU A 364 -14.75 -4.86 -7.33
N PRO A 365 -13.90 -5.08 -6.33
CA PRO A 365 -13.27 -6.38 -6.13
C PRO A 365 -14.31 -7.45 -5.81
N ALA A 366 -14.00 -8.71 -6.14
CA ALA A 366 -14.86 -9.83 -5.81
C ALA A 366 -15.08 -9.92 -4.28
N ALA A 367 -16.33 -9.86 -3.85
CA ALA A 367 -16.67 -9.87 -2.42
C ALA A 367 -16.72 -11.29 -1.81
N TRP A 368 -16.68 -12.36 -2.64
CA TRP A 368 -16.79 -13.74 -2.15
C TRP A 368 -15.72 -14.16 -1.13
N PRO A 369 -14.42 -13.71 -1.21
CA PRO A 369 -13.44 -14.06 -0.19
C PRO A 369 -13.79 -13.48 1.19
N PHE A 370 -14.36 -12.27 1.21
CA PHE A 370 -14.85 -11.65 2.44
C PHE A 370 -16.01 -12.45 3.04
N TRP A 371 -17.01 -12.84 2.22
CA TRP A 371 -18.14 -13.64 2.68
C TRP A 371 -17.71 -15.03 3.15
N LEU A 372 -16.72 -15.64 2.47
CA LEU A 372 -16.15 -16.91 2.92
C LEU A 372 -15.51 -16.79 4.31
N GLN A 373 -14.80 -15.69 4.57
CA GLN A 373 -14.23 -15.42 5.89
C GLN A 373 -15.31 -15.20 6.97
N MET A 374 -16.51 -14.78 6.60
CA MET A 374 -17.63 -14.55 7.54
C MET A 374 -18.46 -15.81 7.86
N VAL A 375 -18.24 -16.94 7.17
CA VAL A 375 -19.00 -18.19 7.38
C VAL A 375 -18.89 -18.75 8.81
N TRP A 376 -17.79 -18.47 9.50
CA TRP A 376 -17.61 -18.90 10.89
C TRP A 376 -18.58 -18.18 11.86
N ILE A 377 -19.08 -16.99 11.55
CA ILE A 377 -19.99 -16.23 12.41
C ILE A 377 -21.32 -16.96 12.63
N PRO A 378 -22.06 -17.40 11.59
CA PRO A 378 -23.23 -18.24 11.76
C PRO A 378 -22.95 -19.55 12.50
N GLY A 379 -21.80 -20.16 12.24
CA GLY A 379 -21.36 -21.38 12.96
C GLY A 379 -21.20 -21.13 14.47
N LEU A 380 -20.56 -20.04 14.85
CA LEU A 380 -20.42 -19.64 16.24
C LEU A 380 -21.76 -19.33 16.89
N LEU A 381 -22.64 -18.60 16.21
CA LEU A 381 -24.00 -18.30 16.68
C LEU A 381 -24.82 -19.56 16.87
N ALA A 382 -24.80 -20.48 15.93
CA ALA A 382 -25.47 -21.76 16.02
C ALA A 382 -24.97 -22.59 17.21
N ALA A 383 -23.65 -22.63 17.44
CA ALA A 383 -23.04 -23.29 18.60
C ALA A 383 -23.51 -22.65 19.93
N LEU A 384 -23.54 -21.32 20.01
CA LEU A 384 -24.00 -20.59 21.18
C LEU A 384 -25.50 -20.83 21.47
N ILE A 385 -26.34 -20.82 20.42
CA ILE A 385 -27.76 -21.12 20.53
C ILE A 385 -27.98 -22.58 20.99
N SER A 386 -27.27 -23.53 20.40
CA SER A 386 -27.32 -24.95 20.77
C SER A 386 -26.97 -25.16 22.25
N LEU A 387 -25.90 -24.52 22.73
CA LEU A 387 -25.48 -24.53 24.12
C LEU A 387 -26.54 -23.87 25.04
N GLY A 388 -27.22 -22.82 24.58
CA GLY A 388 -28.30 -22.18 25.31
C GLY A 388 -29.57 -23.05 25.42
N LEU A 389 -29.89 -23.77 24.35
CA LEU A 389 -31.06 -24.68 24.33
C LEU A 389 -30.85 -25.95 25.18
N GLN A 390 -29.66 -26.53 25.16
CA GLN A 390 -29.32 -27.66 26.01
C GLN A 390 -29.41 -27.34 27.51
N ARG A 391 -29.21 -26.07 27.91
CA ARG A 391 -29.37 -25.61 29.28
C ARG A 391 -30.85 -25.55 29.73
N LYS A 392 -31.78 -25.31 28.81
CA LYS A 392 -33.22 -25.25 29.14
C LYS A 392 -33.93 -26.61 29.19
N GLY A 393 -33.32 -27.64 28.55
CA GLY A 393 -33.88 -28.98 28.56
C GLY A 393 -33.40 -29.90 29.70
N GLY A 394 -32.51 -29.42 30.57
CA GLY A 394 -31.94 -30.17 31.70
C GLY A 394 -32.30 -29.63 33.09
N ALA A 395 -33.38 -28.84 33.20
CA ALA A 395 -33.90 -28.33 34.46
C ALA A 395 -35.24 -29.04 34.82
#